data_af9859e747007c3e364ec22d0c4191cb
#
_entry.id   af9859e747007c3e364ec22d0c4191cb
#
_cell.length_a   1.000
_cell.length_b   1.000
_cell.length_c   1.000
_cell.angle_alpha   90.00
_cell.angle_beta   90.00
_cell.angle_gamma   90.00
#
_symmetry.space_group_name_H-M   'P 1'
#
loop_
_entity.id
_entity.type
_entity.pdbx_description
1 polymer ?
#
loop_
_entity_poly.entity_id
_entity_poly.type
_entity_poly.pdbx_seq_one_letter_code
_entity_poly.pdbx_strand_id
1 'polypeptide(L)'
;LIQNINLIDGTGTASRLASVRIMENKISEVGDLQSFEEEEVTDGQGKVLAPGFIDSHSHHYGGLSKNPAGLPATNQGITTIVIGQDGGSYPMDTLESDLKNYPVAINVASYTGHSTLRGKAMGVKSLFRTAKPEELAKMKGYLEQEMKKGSLGLNTGLEYESAFFSNRDLIGSTNFVTSSNVP
;
A
#
# COMPACT_ATOMS: atom_id res chain seq x y z
N LEU A 1 -22.50 16.74 6.05
CA LEU A 1 -23.46 15.65 5.86
C LEU A 1 -23.62 15.34 4.36
N ILE A 2 -23.53 14.05 3.98
CA ILE A 2 -23.83 13.59 2.60
C ILE A 2 -25.18 12.88 2.66
N GLN A 3 -26.15 13.36 1.86
CA GLN A 3 -27.52 12.83 1.79
C GLN A 3 -27.87 12.29 0.40
N ASN A 4 -29.00 11.62 0.29
CA ASN A 4 -29.53 11.09 -0.98
C ASN A 4 -28.51 10.19 -1.71
N ILE A 5 -27.88 9.27 -0.98
CA ILE A 5 -26.91 8.31 -1.52
C ILE A 5 -27.43 6.89 -1.44
N ASN A 6 -26.97 6.07 -2.37
CA ASN A 6 -27.07 4.63 -2.30
C ASN A 6 -25.78 4.08 -1.66
N LEU A 7 -25.86 3.77 -0.37
CA LEU A 7 -24.69 3.38 0.43
C LEU A 7 -24.31 1.90 0.18
N ILE A 8 -23.04 1.67 -0.13
CA ILE A 8 -22.38 0.37 -0.11
C ILE A 8 -21.26 0.47 0.95
N ASP A 9 -21.46 -0.11 2.12
CA ASP A 9 -20.59 0.10 3.29
C ASP A 9 -19.44 -0.93 3.42
N GLY A 10 -19.33 -1.86 2.47
CA GLY A 10 -18.29 -2.88 2.48
C GLY A 10 -18.54 -4.05 3.44
N THR A 11 -19.64 -4.09 4.17
CA THR A 11 -19.96 -5.18 5.12
C THR A 11 -20.53 -6.43 4.45
N GLY A 12 -20.81 -6.38 3.15
CA GLY A 12 -21.48 -7.44 2.41
C GLY A 12 -23.00 -7.36 2.45
N THR A 13 -23.57 -6.37 3.12
CA THR A 13 -25.03 -6.12 3.10
C THR A 13 -25.43 -5.47 1.76
N ALA A 14 -26.72 -5.64 1.36
CA ALA A 14 -27.24 -4.99 0.17
C ALA A 14 -27.13 -3.46 0.31
N SER A 15 -26.94 -2.79 -0.85
CA SER A 15 -26.97 -1.34 -0.89
C SER A 15 -28.31 -0.77 -0.40
N ARG A 16 -28.25 0.38 0.24
CA ARG A 16 -29.45 1.04 0.82
C ARG A 16 -29.36 2.55 0.69
N LEU A 17 -30.52 3.20 0.62
CA LEU A 17 -30.60 4.64 0.76
C LEU A 17 -30.17 5.03 2.19
N ALA A 18 -29.29 6.00 2.29
CA ALA A 18 -28.77 6.47 3.55
C ALA A 18 -28.22 7.89 3.45
N SER A 19 -27.83 8.42 4.61
CA SER A 19 -27.00 9.60 4.76
C SER A 19 -25.76 9.25 5.56
N VAL A 20 -24.67 9.97 5.34
CA VAL A 20 -23.40 9.79 6.07
C VAL A 20 -22.93 11.15 6.58
N ARG A 21 -22.74 11.23 7.90
CA ARG A 21 -22.16 12.42 8.54
C ARG A 21 -20.68 12.20 8.77
N ILE A 22 -19.89 13.16 8.34
CA ILE A 22 -18.44 13.20 8.53
C ILE A 22 -18.16 14.35 9.48
N MET A 23 -17.45 14.05 10.56
CA MET A 23 -16.93 15.06 11.49
C MET A 23 -15.41 14.97 11.49
N GLU A 24 -14.76 16.10 11.18
CA GLU A 24 -13.31 16.14 10.93
C GLU A 24 -12.91 15.15 9.83
N ASN A 25 -12.19 14.07 10.15
CA ASN A 25 -11.74 13.05 9.23
C ASN A 25 -12.37 11.66 9.50
N LYS A 26 -13.52 11.62 10.20
CA LYS A 26 -14.18 10.36 10.61
C LYS A 26 -15.64 10.35 10.20
N ILE A 27 -16.13 9.17 9.81
CA ILE A 27 -17.56 8.91 9.71
C ILE A 27 -18.08 8.84 11.15
N SER A 28 -18.96 9.78 11.51
CA SER A 28 -19.56 9.87 12.85
C SER A 28 -20.90 9.16 12.94
N GLU A 29 -21.71 9.23 11.88
CA GLU A 29 -23.04 8.64 11.84
C GLU A 29 -23.39 8.15 10.44
N VAL A 30 -24.19 7.07 10.37
CA VAL A 30 -24.74 6.51 9.14
C VAL A 30 -26.20 6.13 9.39
N GLY A 31 -27.10 6.60 8.54
CA GLY A 31 -28.54 6.28 8.66
C GLY A 31 -29.42 7.25 7.89
N ASP A 32 -30.66 7.37 8.30
CA ASP A 32 -31.58 8.42 7.88
C ASP A 32 -31.37 9.65 8.77
N LEU A 33 -30.46 10.55 8.33
CA LEU A 33 -29.99 11.67 9.12
C LEU A 33 -30.57 12.99 8.62
N GLN A 34 -30.97 13.85 9.54
CA GLN A 34 -31.33 15.23 9.27
C GLN A 34 -30.12 16.14 9.48
N SER A 35 -29.98 17.17 8.66
CA SER A 35 -28.91 18.15 8.84
C SER A 35 -29.11 18.97 10.12
N PHE A 36 -28.00 19.33 10.74
CA PHE A 36 -28.00 20.34 11.81
C PHE A 36 -28.04 21.76 11.19
N GLU A 37 -28.36 22.74 12.02
CA GLU A 37 -28.24 24.13 11.66
C GLU A 37 -26.77 24.45 11.29
N GLU A 38 -26.57 25.14 10.18
CA GLU A 38 -25.24 25.47 9.62
C GLU A 38 -24.35 24.28 9.20
N GLU A 39 -24.87 23.05 9.19
CA GLU A 39 -24.11 21.89 8.69
C GLU A 39 -24.01 21.96 7.16
N GLU A 40 -22.77 21.82 6.62
CA GLU A 40 -22.57 21.67 5.18
C GLU A 40 -23.22 20.39 4.67
N VAL A 41 -24.11 20.50 3.69
CA VAL A 41 -24.85 19.38 3.12
C VAL A 41 -24.46 19.18 1.65
N THR A 42 -24.04 17.94 1.33
CA THR A 42 -23.83 17.49 -0.04
C THR A 42 -24.96 16.56 -0.47
N ASP A 43 -25.69 16.94 -1.53
CA ASP A 43 -26.69 16.06 -2.16
C ASP A 43 -26.00 15.06 -3.08
N GLY A 44 -26.07 13.78 -2.75
CA GLY A 44 -25.49 12.68 -3.54
C GLY A 44 -26.28 12.30 -4.78
N GLN A 45 -27.49 12.86 -4.96
CA GLN A 45 -28.34 12.68 -6.16
C GLN A 45 -28.58 11.22 -6.56
N GLY A 46 -28.70 10.33 -5.56
CA GLY A 46 -28.87 8.89 -5.78
C GLY A 46 -27.59 8.16 -6.21
N LYS A 47 -26.45 8.84 -6.23
CA LYS A 47 -25.16 8.20 -6.54
C LYS A 47 -24.75 7.21 -5.46
N VAL A 48 -23.87 6.30 -5.83
CA VAL A 48 -23.28 5.35 -4.87
C VAL A 48 -22.22 6.04 -4.04
N LEU A 49 -22.32 5.87 -2.71
CA LEU A 49 -21.23 6.14 -1.78
C LEU A 49 -20.68 4.81 -1.28
N ALA A 50 -19.38 4.60 -1.45
CA ALA A 50 -18.68 3.39 -1.02
C ALA A 50 -17.33 3.76 -0.41
N PRO A 51 -16.68 2.87 0.37
CA PRO A 51 -15.28 3.00 0.73
C PRO A 51 -14.42 3.16 -0.52
N GLY A 52 -13.37 3.99 -0.44
CA GLY A 52 -12.41 4.11 -1.53
C GLY A 52 -11.71 2.80 -1.82
N PHE A 53 -11.38 2.56 -3.08
CA PHE A 53 -10.68 1.35 -3.48
C PHE A 53 -9.22 1.35 -3.02
N ILE A 54 -8.71 0.16 -2.76
CA ILE A 54 -7.31 -0.09 -2.44
C ILE A 54 -6.68 -0.79 -3.65
N ASP A 55 -5.74 -0.10 -4.31
CA ASP A 55 -4.88 -0.72 -5.33
C ASP A 55 -3.74 -1.43 -4.62
N SER A 56 -3.84 -2.75 -4.52
CA SER A 56 -2.90 -3.59 -3.78
C SER A 56 -1.60 -3.90 -4.54
N HIS A 57 -1.47 -3.45 -5.80
CA HIS A 57 -0.28 -3.61 -6.63
C HIS A 57 -0.06 -2.38 -7.50
N SER A 58 0.62 -1.37 -6.96
CA SER A 58 0.75 -0.07 -7.60
C SER A 58 2.20 0.33 -7.85
N HIS A 59 2.44 0.94 -9.02
CA HIS A 59 3.71 1.55 -9.38
C HIS A 59 3.62 3.09 -9.49
N HIS A 60 2.53 3.69 -8.99
CA HIS A 60 2.25 5.13 -9.18
C HIS A 60 3.09 6.05 -8.29
N TYR A 61 3.77 5.54 -7.26
CA TYR A 61 4.47 6.37 -6.27
C TYR A 61 5.48 7.34 -6.88
N GLY A 62 6.28 6.90 -7.85
CA GLY A 62 7.28 7.76 -8.52
C GLY A 62 6.69 8.96 -9.26
N GLY A 63 5.40 8.92 -9.60
CA GLY A 63 4.67 10.02 -10.24
C GLY A 63 4.06 11.02 -9.28
N LEU A 64 3.90 10.67 -7.99
CA LEU A 64 3.19 11.48 -7.01
C LEU A 64 3.89 12.81 -6.70
N SER A 65 5.23 12.86 -6.77
CA SER A 65 5.98 14.11 -6.60
C SER A 65 5.64 15.19 -7.64
N LYS A 66 5.22 14.75 -8.85
CA LYS A 66 4.80 15.65 -9.95
C LYS A 66 3.29 15.85 -9.99
N ASN A 67 2.53 14.91 -9.48
CA ASN A 67 1.06 14.93 -9.40
C ASN A 67 0.60 14.48 -8.01
N PRO A 68 0.73 15.35 -6.99
CA PRO A 68 0.40 15.00 -5.61
C PRO A 68 -1.09 14.69 -5.41
N ALA A 69 -1.97 15.15 -6.29
CA ALA A 69 -3.38 14.79 -6.28
C ALA A 69 -3.63 13.33 -6.68
N GLY A 70 -2.64 12.65 -7.28
CA GLY A 70 -2.76 11.25 -7.69
C GLY A 70 -3.90 11.00 -8.68
N LEU A 71 -4.22 11.96 -9.57
CA LEU A 71 -5.41 11.97 -10.42
C LEU A 71 -5.68 10.67 -11.18
N PRO A 72 -4.69 9.94 -11.73
CA PRO A 72 -4.95 8.67 -12.40
C PRO A 72 -5.60 7.62 -11.49
N ALA A 73 -5.32 7.66 -10.20
CA ALA A 73 -5.88 6.76 -9.20
C ALA A 73 -7.16 7.35 -8.57
N THR A 74 -7.10 8.60 -8.08
CA THR A 74 -8.21 9.24 -7.34
C THR A 74 -9.45 9.42 -8.21
N ASN A 75 -9.31 9.72 -9.51
CA ASN A 75 -10.42 9.81 -10.46
C ASN A 75 -11.12 8.46 -10.72
N GLN A 76 -10.53 7.35 -10.31
CA GLN A 76 -11.13 6.02 -10.37
C GLN A 76 -11.64 5.56 -9.01
N GLY A 77 -11.65 6.44 -8.00
CA GLY A 77 -12.07 6.11 -6.65
C GLY A 77 -11.03 5.34 -5.84
N ILE A 78 -9.78 5.25 -6.29
CA ILE A 78 -8.68 4.64 -5.54
C ILE A 78 -8.19 5.66 -4.53
N THR A 79 -8.30 5.35 -3.24
CA THR A 79 -7.89 6.22 -2.14
C THR A 79 -6.66 5.71 -1.40
N THR A 80 -6.24 4.49 -1.70
CA THR A 80 -5.05 3.86 -1.11
C THR A 80 -4.30 3.09 -2.18
N ILE A 81 -2.99 3.29 -2.27
CA ILE A 81 -2.10 2.48 -3.08
C ILE A 81 -1.13 1.71 -2.20
N VAL A 82 -0.86 0.47 -2.60
CA VAL A 82 0.17 -0.37 -1.98
C VAL A 82 1.32 -0.51 -2.97
N ILE A 83 2.51 -0.11 -2.56
CA ILE A 83 3.73 -0.12 -3.35
C ILE A 83 4.75 -1.13 -2.82
N GLY A 84 5.93 -1.22 -3.42
CA GLY A 84 6.97 -2.17 -3.04
C GLY A 84 6.77 -3.55 -3.65
N GLN A 85 6.08 -3.59 -4.80
CA GLN A 85 5.81 -4.81 -5.56
C GLN A 85 7.03 -5.24 -6.38
N ASP A 86 6.99 -6.46 -6.91
CA ASP A 86 7.99 -7.02 -7.83
C ASP A 86 9.41 -7.06 -7.27
N GLY A 87 9.53 -7.11 -5.95
CA GLY A 87 10.80 -7.22 -5.24
C GLY A 87 11.55 -5.92 -4.99
N GLY A 88 11.10 -4.80 -5.55
CA GLY A 88 11.68 -3.47 -5.35
C GLY A 88 10.89 -2.64 -4.32
N SER A 89 11.57 -1.93 -3.43
CA SER A 89 10.90 -1.04 -2.47
C SER A 89 11.77 0.14 -2.05
N TYR A 90 11.12 1.18 -1.55
CA TYR A 90 11.78 2.25 -0.80
C TYR A 90 11.94 1.82 0.67
N PRO A 91 13.02 2.24 1.36
CA PRO A 91 13.09 2.13 2.82
C PRO A 91 11.94 2.89 3.48
N MET A 92 11.37 2.34 4.54
CA MET A 92 10.20 2.95 5.21
C MET A 92 10.51 4.36 5.75
N ASP A 93 11.71 4.59 6.28
CA ASP A 93 12.12 5.93 6.74
C ASP A 93 12.16 6.95 5.59
N THR A 94 12.62 6.53 4.42
CA THR A 94 12.63 7.39 3.21
C THR A 94 11.22 7.70 2.78
N LEU A 95 10.36 6.69 2.72
CA LEU A 95 8.95 6.86 2.34
C LEU A 95 8.22 7.81 3.29
N GLU A 96 8.39 7.62 4.60
CA GLU A 96 7.79 8.48 5.62
C GLU A 96 8.28 9.93 5.51
N SER A 97 9.58 10.12 5.33
CA SER A 97 10.18 11.45 5.14
C SER A 97 9.67 12.14 3.89
N ASP A 98 9.59 11.40 2.78
CA ASP A 98 9.10 11.94 1.51
C ASP A 98 7.65 12.38 1.61
N LEU A 99 6.77 11.55 2.20
CA LEU A 99 5.36 11.86 2.37
C LEU A 99 5.11 13.02 3.35
N LYS A 100 5.97 13.20 4.34
CA LYS A 100 5.93 14.39 5.23
C LYS A 100 6.33 15.67 4.52
N ASN A 101 7.36 15.61 3.68
CA ASN A 101 7.89 16.77 2.96
C ASN A 101 7.05 17.11 1.72
N TYR A 102 6.42 16.11 1.10
CA TYR A 102 5.61 16.23 -0.11
C TYR A 102 4.28 15.50 0.09
N PRO A 103 3.33 16.13 0.81
CA PRO A 103 2.02 15.53 1.06
C PRO A 103 1.28 15.21 -0.23
N VAL A 104 0.62 14.05 -0.27
CA VAL A 104 -0.16 13.57 -1.40
C VAL A 104 -1.61 13.32 -0.99
N ALA A 105 -2.54 13.38 -1.96
CA ALA A 105 -3.97 13.22 -1.70
C ALA A 105 -4.43 11.76 -1.63
N ILE A 106 -3.50 10.80 -1.65
CA ILE A 106 -3.79 9.35 -1.63
C ILE A 106 -3.00 8.69 -0.49
N ASN A 107 -3.60 7.72 0.18
CA ASN A 107 -2.89 6.96 1.19
C ASN A 107 -1.86 6.03 0.52
N VAL A 108 -0.70 5.90 1.14
CA VAL A 108 0.39 5.04 0.64
C VAL A 108 0.77 4.04 1.72
N ALA A 109 0.72 2.77 1.36
CA ALA A 109 1.29 1.67 2.14
C ALA A 109 2.38 0.97 1.31
N SER A 110 3.31 0.28 1.96
CA SER A 110 4.41 -0.37 1.25
C SER A 110 4.74 -1.74 1.80
N TYR A 111 5.09 -2.65 0.89
CA TYR A 111 5.86 -3.84 1.22
C TYR A 111 7.36 -3.53 1.21
N THR A 112 8.14 -4.40 1.84
CA THR A 112 9.59 -4.44 1.70
C THR A 112 9.96 -5.41 0.59
N GLY A 113 10.69 -4.93 -0.40
CA GLY A 113 11.06 -5.70 -1.58
C GLY A 113 12.23 -6.64 -1.31
N HIS A 114 12.11 -7.91 -1.74
CA HIS A 114 13.16 -8.92 -1.63
C HIS A 114 14.47 -8.50 -2.33
N SER A 115 14.38 -7.99 -3.56
CA SER A 115 15.55 -7.51 -4.31
C SER A 115 16.25 -6.34 -3.61
N THR A 116 15.47 -5.45 -2.98
CA THR A 116 16.02 -4.35 -2.16
C THR A 116 16.82 -4.90 -0.98
N LEU A 117 16.28 -5.89 -0.27
CA LEU A 117 16.97 -6.53 0.85
C LEU A 117 18.24 -7.25 0.40
N ARG A 118 18.18 -7.95 -0.73
CA ARG A 118 19.35 -8.61 -1.34
C ARG A 118 20.43 -7.60 -1.68
N GLY A 119 20.07 -6.50 -2.36
CA GLY A 119 20.99 -5.42 -2.70
C GLY A 119 21.69 -4.84 -1.48
N LYS A 120 20.94 -4.64 -0.39
CA LYS A 120 21.45 -4.10 0.88
C LYS A 120 22.38 -5.11 1.61
N ALA A 121 22.05 -6.40 1.59
CA ALA A 121 22.81 -7.42 2.32
C ALA A 121 24.05 -7.93 1.55
N MET A 122 23.94 -8.05 0.22
CA MET A 122 24.93 -8.71 -0.63
C MET A 122 25.74 -7.73 -1.48
N GLY A 123 25.24 -6.51 -1.66
CA GLY A 123 25.76 -5.54 -2.63
C GLY A 123 25.26 -5.84 -4.05
N VAL A 124 25.05 -4.79 -4.85
CA VAL A 124 24.44 -4.87 -6.20
C VAL A 124 25.18 -5.81 -7.14
N LYS A 125 26.52 -5.87 -7.06
CA LYS A 125 27.33 -6.77 -7.91
C LYS A 125 27.16 -8.25 -7.57
N SER A 126 26.57 -8.58 -6.44
CA SER A 126 26.41 -9.95 -5.94
C SER A 126 24.96 -10.45 -6.04
N LEU A 127 24.05 -9.70 -6.63
CA LEU A 127 22.63 -10.05 -6.71
C LEU A 127 22.35 -11.34 -7.48
N PHE A 128 23.26 -11.75 -8.33
CA PHE A 128 23.08 -12.84 -9.29
C PHE A 128 23.66 -14.19 -8.81
N ARG A 129 23.93 -14.32 -7.54
CA ARG A 129 24.32 -15.57 -6.90
C ARG A 129 23.44 -15.89 -5.71
N THR A 130 23.46 -17.13 -5.26
CA THR A 130 22.81 -17.54 -4.00
C THR A 130 23.35 -16.71 -2.84
N ALA A 131 22.44 -16.29 -1.95
CA ALA A 131 22.83 -15.65 -0.72
C ALA A 131 23.49 -16.65 0.24
N LYS A 132 24.55 -16.24 0.89
CA LYS A 132 25.18 -17.01 1.96
C LYS A 132 24.33 -16.95 3.26
N PRO A 133 24.51 -17.90 4.20
CA PRO A 133 23.74 -17.90 5.44
C PRO A 133 23.82 -16.59 6.23
N GLU A 134 24.98 -15.95 6.30
CA GLU A 134 25.16 -14.66 6.96
C GLU A 134 24.47 -13.50 6.24
N GLU A 135 24.34 -13.58 4.91
CA GLU A 135 23.60 -12.58 4.12
C GLU A 135 22.09 -12.76 4.28
N LEU A 136 21.61 -14.00 4.35
CA LEU A 136 20.22 -14.29 4.69
C LEU A 136 19.86 -13.79 6.09
N ALA A 137 20.74 -13.98 7.07
CA ALA A 137 20.53 -13.45 8.42
C ALA A 137 20.42 -11.91 8.42
N LYS A 138 21.26 -11.22 7.62
CA LYS A 138 21.16 -9.77 7.44
C LYS A 138 19.84 -9.36 6.79
N MET A 139 19.40 -10.06 5.73
CA MET A 139 18.11 -9.75 5.08
C MET A 139 16.94 -9.88 6.05
N LYS A 140 16.91 -10.96 6.88
CA LYS A 140 15.90 -11.12 7.93
C LYS A 140 15.90 -9.95 8.90
N GLY A 141 17.07 -9.57 9.41
CA GLY A 141 17.18 -8.43 10.32
C GLY A 141 16.73 -7.09 9.69
N TYR A 142 17.01 -6.87 8.42
CA TYR A 142 16.52 -5.69 7.70
C TYR A 142 15.01 -5.72 7.52
N LEU A 143 14.43 -6.87 7.16
CA LEU A 143 12.97 -7.03 7.04
C LEU A 143 12.28 -6.73 8.36
N GLU A 144 12.77 -7.31 9.47
CA GLU A 144 12.23 -7.05 10.80
C GLU A 144 12.25 -5.56 11.17
N GLN A 145 13.33 -4.85 10.80
CA GLN A 145 13.42 -3.41 11.01
C GLN A 145 12.37 -2.65 10.19
N GLU A 146 12.22 -2.97 8.91
CA GLU A 146 11.25 -2.31 8.04
C GLU A 146 9.80 -2.61 8.49
N MET A 147 9.50 -3.85 8.92
CA MET A 147 8.19 -4.21 9.46
C MET A 147 7.87 -3.46 10.75
N LYS A 148 8.84 -3.27 11.65
CA LYS A 148 8.67 -2.43 12.86
C LYS A 148 8.37 -0.96 12.54
N LYS A 149 8.73 -0.50 11.34
CA LYS A 149 8.45 0.85 10.84
C LYS A 149 7.16 0.94 10.03
N GLY A 150 6.38 -0.14 9.93
CA GLY A 150 5.07 -0.15 9.28
C GLY A 150 5.03 -0.77 7.89
N SER A 151 6.10 -1.43 7.43
CA SER A 151 6.01 -2.25 6.20
C SER A 151 4.99 -3.36 6.37
N LEU A 152 4.17 -3.60 5.34
CA LEU A 152 3.13 -4.63 5.35
C LEU A 152 3.68 -6.06 5.34
N GLY A 153 4.95 -6.25 4.99
CA GLY A 153 5.60 -7.55 4.88
C GLY A 153 6.61 -7.61 3.75
N LEU A 154 6.93 -8.82 3.30
CA LEU A 154 7.86 -9.08 2.21
C LEU A 154 7.12 -9.25 0.89
N ASN A 155 7.61 -8.60 -0.16
CA ASN A 155 7.20 -8.86 -1.54
C ASN A 155 8.40 -9.30 -2.38
N THR A 156 8.17 -10.18 -3.35
CA THR A 156 9.20 -10.71 -4.24
C THR A 156 8.73 -10.76 -5.67
N GLY A 157 9.64 -10.45 -6.59
CA GLY A 157 9.49 -10.58 -8.04
C GLY A 157 10.51 -11.58 -8.57
N LEU A 158 10.36 -12.86 -8.26
CA LEU A 158 11.33 -13.90 -8.65
C LEU A 158 11.58 -13.96 -10.15
N GLU A 159 10.62 -13.56 -10.96
CA GLU A 159 10.73 -13.51 -12.41
C GLU A 159 11.83 -12.53 -12.85
N TYR A 160 11.92 -11.39 -12.20
CA TYR A 160 12.92 -10.37 -12.55
C TYR A 160 14.34 -10.80 -12.18
N GLU A 161 14.49 -11.59 -11.13
CA GLU A 161 15.79 -12.12 -10.73
C GLU A 161 16.17 -13.38 -11.51
N SER A 162 15.19 -14.20 -11.90
CA SER A 162 15.39 -15.45 -12.63
C SER A 162 15.47 -15.30 -14.13
N ALA A 163 14.83 -14.29 -14.73
CA ALA A 163 14.83 -14.06 -16.17
C ALA A 163 16.24 -13.77 -16.74
N PHE A 164 17.14 -13.25 -15.91
CA PHE A 164 18.53 -12.98 -16.28
C PHE A 164 19.48 -14.11 -15.94
N PHE A 165 19.09 -15.07 -15.07
CA PHE A 165 19.97 -16.11 -14.55
C PHE A 165 19.16 -17.39 -14.32
N SER A 166 19.32 -18.36 -15.19
CA SER A 166 18.75 -19.72 -15.08
C SER A 166 19.36 -20.47 -13.88
N ASN A 167 19.19 -19.99 -12.65
CA ASN A 167 19.89 -20.54 -11.51
C ASN A 167 18.94 -21.08 -10.45
N ARG A 168 19.00 -22.40 -10.28
CA ARG A 168 18.50 -23.11 -9.09
C ARG A 168 18.94 -22.45 -7.77
N ASP A 169 20.03 -21.71 -7.80
CA ASP A 169 20.62 -21.04 -6.65
C ASP A 169 19.82 -19.81 -6.19
N LEU A 170 19.08 -19.14 -7.08
CA LEU A 170 18.15 -18.08 -6.68
C LEU A 170 16.95 -18.62 -5.92
N ILE A 171 16.49 -19.82 -6.25
CA ILE A 171 15.42 -20.52 -5.54
C ILE A 171 15.84 -20.84 -4.09
N GLY A 172 17.12 -21.12 -3.84
CA GLY A 172 17.65 -21.29 -2.48
C GLY A 172 17.48 -20.05 -1.59
N SER A 173 17.47 -18.84 -2.18
CA SER A 173 17.21 -17.61 -1.43
C SER A 173 15.72 -17.40 -1.09
N THR A 174 14.80 -18.11 -1.74
CA THR A 174 13.37 -18.10 -1.43
C THR A 174 13.01 -18.90 -0.19
N ASN A 175 13.87 -19.78 0.29
CA ASN A 175 13.73 -20.42 1.60
C ASN A 175 13.68 -19.38 2.73
N PHE A 176 14.11 -18.15 2.46
CA PHE A 176 13.92 -17.00 3.32
C PHE A 176 12.44 -16.70 3.57
N VAL A 177 11.59 -16.79 2.54
CA VAL A 177 10.15 -16.51 2.64
C VAL A 177 9.39 -17.63 3.36
N THR A 178 9.82 -18.89 3.17
CA THR A 178 9.12 -20.07 3.71
C THR A 178 9.54 -20.42 5.14
N SER A 179 10.71 -19.98 5.59
CA SER A 179 11.24 -20.29 6.92
C SER A 179 11.00 -19.21 7.98
N SER A 180 10.50 -18.05 7.61
CA SER A 180 10.14 -17.03 8.57
C SER A 180 8.70 -17.24 9.01
N ASN A 181 8.50 -17.70 10.25
CA ASN A 181 7.27 -17.43 10.97
C ASN A 181 7.18 -15.91 11.12
N VAL A 182 6.61 -15.25 10.12
CA VAL A 182 6.17 -13.87 10.24
C VAL A 182 4.91 -13.97 11.10
N PRO A 183 4.84 -13.30 12.26
CA PRO A 183 3.66 -13.30 13.08
C PRO A 183 2.48 -12.67 12.37
#